data_0f5e5e46ca195362f92f26e00dbb12dd
#
_entry.id   0f5e5e46ca195362f92f26e00dbb12dd
#
_cell.length_a   1.000
_cell.length_b   1.000
_cell.length_c   1.000
_cell.angle_alpha   90.00
_cell.angle_beta   90.00
_cell.angle_gamma   90.00
#
_symmetry.space_group_name_H-M   'P 1'
#
loop_
_entity.id
_entity.type
_entity.pdbx_description
1 polymer ?
#
loop_
_entity_poly.entity_id
_entity_poly.type
_entity_poly.pdbx_seq_one_letter_code
_entity_poly.pdbx_strand_id
1 'polypeptide(L)'
;MGLPEIIIEFKTKGVTAIKRSARGIVAIVLKDDTEEGQALNIYKSVLDVDPTHFTARNYEYLKLVYEGSPSKTIVLKVGTAVENLNPQLKQLNDLKWNYLVIPGITDDEKTTVSAWIKEARDDHHKTFKAVLPNCTADHEGIINLTTDNITSTLGTTAFTTAEYCCRIAGVLAGLSLARSCTYFELSDITAADVPEDADERIDNGELVIVFDGEKYKIGRGVNSLTSFTPEHGQEFSKIKIMEGVDLYQDDIRDTFESSYVGKVINDYDNKQAFVAAILAYHRELEGDVLDKTFNNTAAIDVE
;
A
#
# COMPACT_ATOMS: atom_id res chain seq x y z
N MET A 1 -0.56 65.34 -13.39
CA MET A 1 0.05 64.15 -12.68
C MET A 1 -0.71 64.06 -11.35
N GLY A 2 -1.47 62.96 -11.18
CA GLY A 2 -2.16 62.69 -9.91
C GLY A 2 -1.21 62.11 -8.87
N LEU A 3 -1.57 62.18 -7.60
CA LEU A 3 -0.83 61.52 -6.52
C LEU A 3 -0.86 60.01 -6.73
N PRO A 4 0.21 59.29 -6.34
CA PRO A 4 0.24 57.83 -6.45
C PRO A 4 -0.82 57.24 -5.50
N GLU A 5 -1.68 56.40 -6.04
CA GLU A 5 -2.70 55.64 -5.27
C GLU A 5 -2.06 54.39 -4.69
N ILE A 6 -2.08 54.22 -3.37
CA ILE A 6 -1.61 53.05 -2.67
C ILE A 6 -2.84 52.21 -2.32
N ILE A 7 -3.07 51.11 -3.04
CA ILE A 7 -4.14 50.14 -2.76
C ILE A 7 -3.54 49.01 -1.92
N ILE A 8 -3.98 48.84 -0.67
CA ILE A 8 -3.62 47.72 0.18
C ILE A 8 -4.81 46.79 0.23
N GLU A 9 -4.69 45.65 -0.48
CA GLU A 9 -5.71 44.58 -0.41
C GLU A 9 -5.34 43.58 0.70
N PHE A 10 -6.21 43.47 1.68
CA PHE A 10 -6.15 42.39 2.67
C PHE A 10 -6.95 41.20 2.14
N LYS A 11 -6.27 40.10 1.75
CA LYS A 11 -6.91 38.86 1.37
C LYS A 11 -6.88 37.89 2.56
N THR A 12 -8.04 37.51 3.05
CA THR A 12 -8.17 36.41 4.02
C THR A 12 -7.72 35.15 3.33
N LYS A 13 -6.63 34.52 3.78
CA LYS A 13 -6.18 33.24 3.27
C LYS A 13 -7.22 32.20 3.71
N GLY A 14 -7.97 31.65 2.77
CA GLY A 14 -8.92 30.58 3.07
C GLY A 14 -8.19 29.36 3.66
N VAL A 15 -8.89 28.60 4.51
CA VAL A 15 -8.40 27.33 5.04
C VAL A 15 -8.07 26.41 3.86
N THR A 16 -6.84 25.92 3.80
CA THR A 16 -6.44 24.97 2.75
C THR A 16 -7.04 23.60 3.08
N ALA A 17 -7.93 23.10 2.21
CA ALA A 17 -8.51 21.77 2.38
C ALA A 17 -7.42 20.69 2.31
N ILE A 18 -7.56 19.66 3.14
CA ILE A 18 -6.72 18.45 3.07
C ILE A 18 -6.99 17.78 1.73
N LYS A 19 -5.94 17.49 0.96
CA LYS A 19 -6.05 16.83 -0.34
C LYS A 19 -5.78 15.35 -0.18
N ARG A 20 -6.62 14.51 -0.77
CA ARG A 20 -6.38 13.06 -0.81
C ARG A 20 -5.14 12.75 -1.65
N SER A 21 -4.25 11.95 -1.08
CA SER A 21 -3.06 11.43 -1.75
C SER A 21 -3.45 10.39 -2.81
N ALA A 22 -2.56 10.20 -3.81
CA ALA A 22 -2.73 9.13 -4.77
C ALA A 22 -2.41 7.80 -4.11
N ARG A 23 -3.39 6.90 -4.06
CA ARG A 23 -3.24 5.56 -3.48
C ARG A 23 -3.51 4.47 -4.52
N GLY A 24 -3.33 3.22 -4.09
CA GLY A 24 -3.52 2.08 -4.96
C GLY A 24 -2.34 1.85 -5.90
N ILE A 25 -1.13 2.15 -5.46
CA ILE A 25 0.09 2.03 -6.25
C ILE A 25 0.86 0.78 -5.82
N VAL A 26 1.12 -0.11 -6.78
CA VAL A 26 1.97 -1.30 -6.57
C VAL A 26 3.37 -1.00 -7.06
N ALA A 27 4.38 -1.26 -6.23
CA ALA A 27 5.78 -1.37 -6.64
C ALA A 27 6.12 -2.85 -6.83
N ILE A 28 6.65 -3.21 -7.99
CA ILE A 28 7.08 -4.58 -8.28
C ILE A 28 8.54 -4.59 -8.71
N VAL A 29 9.35 -5.43 -8.08
CA VAL A 29 10.73 -5.68 -8.49
C VAL A 29 10.77 -6.99 -9.25
N LEU A 30 11.14 -6.93 -10.52
CA LEU A 30 11.22 -8.09 -11.42
C LEU A 30 12.66 -8.46 -11.72
N LYS A 31 13.05 -9.70 -11.46
CA LYS A 31 14.31 -10.28 -11.92
C LYS A 31 14.16 -10.69 -13.38
N ASP A 32 14.75 -9.90 -14.30
CA ASP A 32 14.56 -10.05 -15.73
C ASP A 32 15.82 -9.60 -16.47
N ASP A 33 16.40 -10.48 -17.28
CA ASP A 33 17.59 -10.21 -18.09
C ASP A 33 17.26 -9.80 -19.54
N THR A 34 15.97 -9.54 -19.86
CA THR A 34 15.60 -9.01 -21.17
C THR A 34 16.27 -7.65 -21.37
N GLU A 35 17.05 -7.48 -22.41
CA GLU A 35 17.84 -6.26 -22.67
C GLU A 35 16.94 -5.04 -23.01
N GLU A 36 15.74 -5.30 -23.53
CA GLU A 36 14.80 -4.26 -23.94
C GLU A 36 14.04 -3.66 -22.74
N GLY A 37 13.61 -2.41 -22.90
CA GLY A 37 12.90 -1.65 -21.89
C GLY A 37 13.81 -0.94 -20.88
N GLN A 38 13.22 -0.03 -20.12
CA GLN A 38 13.94 0.74 -19.09
C GLN A 38 14.02 -0.05 -17.78
N ALA A 39 15.03 0.26 -16.95
CA ALA A 39 15.17 -0.33 -15.63
C ALA A 39 14.03 0.06 -14.68
N LEU A 40 13.47 1.28 -14.82
CA LEU A 40 12.32 1.78 -14.06
C LEU A 40 11.23 2.21 -15.05
N ASN A 41 10.05 1.64 -14.89
CA ASN A 41 8.87 1.97 -15.69
C ASN A 41 7.67 2.24 -14.79
N ILE A 42 6.76 3.10 -15.26
CA ILE A 42 5.50 3.38 -14.57
C ILE A 42 4.36 3.15 -15.57
N TYR A 43 3.52 2.19 -15.28
CA TYR A 43 2.38 1.86 -16.12
C TYR A 43 1.06 2.14 -15.38
N LYS A 44 0.02 2.54 -16.10
CA LYS A 44 -1.34 2.74 -15.55
C LYS A 44 -2.27 1.57 -15.90
N SER A 45 -1.92 0.81 -16.91
CA SER A 45 -2.69 -0.33 -17.39
C SER A 45 -1.75 -1.41 -17.92
N VAL A 46 -2.21 -2.66 -17.92
CA VAL A 46 -1.49 -3.75 -18.58
C VAL A 46 -1.36 -3.52 -20.09
N LEU A 47 -2.26 -2.74 -20.69
CA LEU A 47 -2.20 -2.39 -22.11
C LEU A 47 -1.06 -1.42 -22.45
N ASP A 48 -0.51 -0.73 -21.46
CA ASP A 48 0.65 0.16 -21.62
C ASP A 48 1.97 -0.62 -21.62
N VAL A 49 1.93 -1.91 -21.23
CA VAL A 49 3.10 -2.77 -21.09
C VAL A 49 3.39 -3.45 -22.43
N ASP A 50 4.60 -3.22 -22.96
CA ASP A 50 5.09 -4.02 -24.10
C ASP A 50 5.57 -5.39 -23.59
N PRO A 51 4.91 -6.50 -23.99
CA PRO A 51 5.29 -7.84 -23.54
C PRO A 51 6.72 -8.24 -23.92
N THR A 52 7.29 -7.64 -24.96
CA THR A 52 8.65 -7.96 -25.44
C THR A 52 9.75 -7.44 -24.48
N HIS A 53 9.39 -6.46 -23.61
CA HIS A 53 10.31 -5.92 -22.62
C HIS A 53 10.50 -6.81 -21.40
N PHE A 54 9.78 -7.94 -21.32
CA PHE A 54 9.80 -8.86 -20.17
C PHE A 54 9.83 -10.31 -20.63
N THR A 55 10.33 -11.19 -19.78
CA THR A 55 10.11 -12.61 -19.96
C THR A 55 8.61 -12.92 -19.90
N ALA A 56 8.17 -13.99 -20.56
CA ALA A 56 6.74 -14.39 -20.55
C ALA A 56 6.19 -14.55 -19.13
N ARG A 57 7.00 -15.11 -18.21
CA ARG A 57 6.61 -15.27 -16.80
C ARG A 57 6.47 -13.95 -16.07
N ASN A 58 7.40 -13.01 -16.25
CA ASN A 58 7.32 -11.68 -15.65
C ASN A 58 6.12 -10.88 -16.18
N TYR A 59 5.76 -11.07 -17.46
CA TYR A 59 4.54 -10.48 -18.00
C TYR A 59 3.26 -11.07 -17.37
N GLU A 60 3.25 -12.38 -17.04
CA GLU A 60 2.16 -13.01 -16.28
C GLU A 60 2.02 -12.36 -14.88
N TYR A 61 3.12 -12.03 -14.19
CA TYR A 61 3.08 -11.34 -12.89
C TYR A 61 2.45 -9.95 -13.01
N LEU A 62 2.75 -9.23 -14.08
CA LEU A 62 2.11 -7.93 -14.33
C LEU A 62 0.59 -8.09 -14.59
N LYS A 63 0.17 -9.12 -15.32
CA LYS A 63 -1.27 -9.43 -15.48
C LYS A 63 -1.93 -9.71 -14.13
N LEU A 64 -1.28 -10.49 -13.25
CA LEU A 64 -1.79 -10.76 -11.90
C LEU A 64 -1.99 -9.46 -11.09
N VAL A 65 -1.03 -8.53 -11.13
CA VAL A 65 -1.17 -7.24 -10.46
C VAL A 65 -2.36 -6.46 -11.04
N TYR A 66 -2.47 -6.34 -12.35
CA TYR A 66 -3.51 -5.54 -12.99
C TYR A 66 -4.91 -6.13 -12.91
N GLU A 67 -5.04 -7.43 -12.70
CA GLU A 67 -6.34 -8.06 -12.39
C GLU A 67 -6.97 -7.49 -11.09
N GLY A 68 -6.14 -6.95 -10.19
CA GLY A 68 -6.58 -6.22 -9.00
C GLY A 68 -6.99 -4.78 -9.26
N SER A 69 -6.75 -4.24 -10.45
CA SER A 69 -7.05 -2.86 -10.85
C SER A 69 -6.37 -1.78 -10.00
N PRO A 70 -5.05 -1.86 -9.76
CA PRO A 70 -4.31 -0.79 -9.10
C PRO A 70 -4.36 0.50 -9.92
N SER A 71 -4.17 1.65 -9.27
CA SER A 71 -4.16 2.96 -9.96
C SER A 71 -2.98 3.11 -10.91
N LYS A 72 -1.85 2.55 -10.56
CA LYS A 72 -0.62 2.42 -11.38
C LYS A 72 0.33 1.38 -10.77
N THR A 73 1.25 0.90 -11.58
CA THR A 73 2.34 0.00 -11.14
C THR A 73 3.68 0.64 -11.46
N ILE A 74 4.57 0.64 -10.48
CA ILE A 74 5.98 1.01 -10.63
C ILE A 74 6.75 -0.29 -10.80
N VAL A 75 7.33 -0.52 -11.97
CA VAL A 75 8.06 -1.74 -12.30
C VAL A 75 9.54 -1.43 -12.28
N LEU A 76 10.29 -2.10 -11.41
CA LEU A 76 11.72 -2.02 -11.32
C LEU A 76 12.33 -3.34 -11.82
N LYS A 77 13.02 -3.29 -12.96
CA LYS A 77 13.76 -4.43 -13.53
C LYS A 77 15.15 -4.51 -12.95
N VAL A 78 15.55 -5.71 -12.56
CA VAL A 78 16.91 -6.03 -12.09
C VAL A 78 17.38 -7.31 -12.77
N GLY A 79 18.70 -7.45 -12.94
CA GLY A 79 19.25 -8.71 -13.48
C GLY A 79 18.96 -9.90 -12.57
N THR A 80 18.79 -11.09 -13.16
CA THR A 80 18.48 -12.33 -12.41
C THR A 80 19.59 -12.72 -11.43
N ALA A 81 20.83 -12.31 -11.66
CA ALA A 81 21.99 -12.54 -10.80
C ALA A 81 22.12 -11.57 -9.62
N VAL A 82 21.19 -10.62 -9.45
CA VAL A 82 21.22 -9.68 -8.32
C VAL A 82 20.87 -10.40 -7.03
N GLU A 83 21.83 -10.42 -6.09
CA GLU A 83 21.68 -11.03 -4.76
C GLU A 83 21.35 -9.98 -3.69
N ASN A 84 21.63 -8.70 -3.94
CA ASN A 84 21.42 -7.61 -2.97
C ASN A 84 20.44 -6.57 -3.52
N LEU A 85 19.29 -6.47 -2.89
CA LEU A 85 18.20 -5.56 -3.27
C LEU A 85 18.30 -4.16 -2.63
N ASN A 86 19.29 -3.89 -1.77
CA ASN A 86 19.39 -2.59 -1.10
C ASN A 86 19.44 -1.37 -2.05
N PRO A 87 20.13 -1.43 -3.21
CA PRO A 87 20.08 -0.31 -4.17
C PRO A 87 18.68 -0.05 -4.70
N GLN A 88 17.89 -1.10 -4.95
CA GLN A 88 16.51 -1.04 -5.43
C GLN A 88 15.57 -0.50 -4.35
N LEU A 89 15.70 -0.98 -3.12
CA LEU A 89 14.94 -0.49 -1.98
C LEU A 89 15.22 0.99 -1.73
N LYS A 90 16.49 1.43 -1.85
CA LYS A 90 16.85 2.85 -1.77
C LYS A 90 16.19 3.67 -2.87
N GLN A 91 16.14 3.17 -4.10
CA GLN A 91 15.46 3.85 -5.21
C GLN A 91 13.93 3.94 -4.96
N LEU A 92 13.32 2.90 -4.42
CA LEU A 92 11.91 2.87 -4.07
C LEU A 92 11.58 3.82 -2.91
N ASN A 93 12.52 4.09 -2.01
CA ASN A 93 12.31 5.00 -0.87
C ASN A 93 11.96 6.43 -1.29
N ASP A 94 12.41 6.87 -2.47
CA ASP A 94 12.18 8.20 -3.02
C ASP A 94 10.89 8.30 -3.83
N LEU A 95 10.16 7.19 -3.99
CA LEU A 95 8.92 7.12 -4.75
C LEU A 95 7.71 6.95 -3.84
N LYS A 96 6.53 7.37 -4.33
CA LYS A 96 5.25 7.13 -3.63
C LYS A 96 4.61 5.86 -4.17
N TRP A 97 4.39 4.89 -3.28
CA TRP A 97 3.70 3.63 -3.53
C TRP A 97 3.09 3.09 -2.22
N ASN A 98 2.25 2.05 -2.33
CA ASN A 98 1.53 1.50 -1.18
C ASN A 98 1.94 0.05 -0.89
N TYR A 99 2.07 -0.79 -1.93
CA TYR A 99 2.39 -2.21 -1.79
C TYR A 99 3.60 -2.59 -2.62
N LEU A 100 4.59 -3.23 -1.98
CA LEU A 100 5.75 -3.82 -2.65
C LEU A 100 5.54 -5.32 -2.81
N VAL A 101 5.91 -5.85 -3.97
CA VAL A 101 5.95 -7.27 -4.25
C VAL A 101 7.18 -7.62 -5.08
N ILE A 102 7.77 -8.78 -4.81
CA ILE A 102 8.97 -9.29 -5.50
C ILE A 102 8.71 -10.77 -5.81
N PRO A 103 8.18 -11.12 -6.99
CA PRO A 103 8.00 -12.51 -7.37
C PRO A 103 9.36 -13.22 -7.43
N GLY A 104 9.42 -14.43 -6.90
CA GLY A 104 10.67 -15.19 -6.81
C GLY A 104 11.66 -14.67 -5.76
N ILE A 105 11.18 -13.95 -4.75
CA ILE A 105 11.99 -13.49 -3.60
C ILE A 105 12.55 -14.69 -2.83
N THR A 106 13.83 -14.63 -2.46
CA THR A 106 14.49 -15.63 -1.61
C THR A 106 14.27 -15.36 -0.13
N ASP A 107 14.58 -16.31 0.76
CA ASP A 107 14.42 -16.14 2.21
C ASP A 107 15.32 -15.02 2.78
N ASP A 108 16.54 -14.88 2.27
CA ASP A 108 17.45 -13.81 2.69
C ASP A 108 16.97 -12.44 2.23
N GLU A 109 16.50 -12.34 0.99
CA GLU A 109 15.88 -11.12 0.46
C GLU A 109 14.62 -10.75 1.22
N LYS A 110 13.77 -11.74 1.56
CA LYS A 110 12.56 -11.55 2.35
C LYS A 110 12.86 -10.96 3.73
N THR A 111 13.90 -11.46 4.40
CA THR A 111 14.38 -10.94 5.67
C THR A 111 14.83 -9.48 5.53
N THR A 112 15.60 -9.17 4.49
CA THR A 112 16.07 -7.80 4.19
C THR A 112 14.91 -6.84 3.91
N VAL A 113 13.95 -7.25 3.05
CA VAL A 113 12.79 -6.43 2.69
C VAL A 113 11.88 -6.20 3.90
N SER A 114 11.64 -7.24 4.70
CA SER A 114 10.84 -7.13 5.91
C SER A 114 11.44 -6.15 6.92
N ALA A 115 12.76 -6.25 7.17
CA ALA A 115 13.47 -5.32 8.06
C ALA A 115 13.39 -3.88 7.54
N TRP A 116 13.59 -3.67 6.23
CA TRP A 116 13.52 -2.35 5.61
C TRP A 116 12.10 -1.73 5.68
N ILE A 117 11.04 -2.52 5.49
CA ILE A 117 9.65 -2.03 5.65
C ILE A 117 9.40 -1.60 7.09
N LYS A 118 9.86 -2.38 8.08
CA LYS A 118 9.73 -2.02 9.50
C LYS A 118 10.42 -0.69 9.79
N GLU A 119 11.71 -0.56 9.45
CA GLU A 119 12.47 0.67 9.61
C GLU A 119 11.80 1.87 8.92
N ALA A 120 11.32 1.68 7.68
CA ALA A 120 10.64 2.74 6.94
C ALA A 120 9.37 3.22 7.63
N ARG A 121 8.60 2.34 8.27
CA ARG A 121 7.37 2.68 9.00
C ARG A 121 7.68 3.24 10.39
N ASP A 122 8.48 2.55 11.18
CA ASP A 122 8.69 2.84 12.60
C ASP A 122 9.57 4.10 12.77
N ASP A 123 10.67 4.20 12.01
CA ASP A 123 11.65 5.27 12.19
C ASP A 123 11.42 6.45 11.22
N HIS A 124 10.92 6.19 10.01
CA HIS A 124 10.78 7.21 8.97
C HIS A 124 9.33 7.58 8.67
N HIS A 125 8.38 6.99 9.37
CA HIS A 125 6.94 7.24 9.26
C HIS A 125 6.42 7.15 7.82
N LYS A 126 6.97 6.23 7.00
CA LYS A 126 6.44 5.90 5.69
C LYS A 126 5.25 4.97 5.83
N THR A 127 4.37 4.97 4.85
CA THR A 127 3.18 4.10 4.82
C THR A 127 3.38 2.88 3.91
N PHE A 128 4.62 2.47 3.74
CA PHE A 128 5.01 1.36 2.88
C PHE A 128 4.55 0.01 3.45
N LYS A 129 4.06 -0.86 2.57
CA LYS A 129 3.67 -2.24 2.91
C LYS A 129 4.27 -3.21 1.90
N ALA A 130 4.53 -4.44 2.30
CA ALA A 130 4.97 -5.49 1.40
C ALA A 130 4.07 -6.72 1.51
N VAL A 131 3.79 -7.36 0.38
CA VAL A 131 3.16 -8.69 0.33
C VAL A 131 4.25 -9.71 0.11
N LEU A 132 4.53 -10.51 1.15
CA LEU A 132 5.63 -11.45 1.18
C LEU A 132 5.13 -12.89 1.39
N PRO A 133 5.79 -13.89 0.80
CA PRO A 133 5.42 -15.29 0.98
C PRO A 133 5.99 -15.83 2.29
N ASN A 134 5.18 -16.55 3.09
CA ASN A 134 5.64 -17.26 4.28
C ASN A 134 6.59 -16.42 5.16
N CYS A 135 6.15 -15.21 5.54
CA CYS A 135 6.94 -14.23 6.29
C CYS A 135 6.25 -13.83 7.59
N THR A 136 6.54 -14.52 8.67
CA THR A 136 6.07 -14.22 10.03
C THR A 136 6.85 -13.05 10.60
N ALA A 137 6.50 -11.83 10.18
CA ALA A 137 7.25 -10.62 10.54
C ALA A 137 6.78 -9.98 11.84
N ASP A 138 5.56 -10.29 12.30
CA ASP A 138 4.91 -9.64 13.45
C ASP A 138 4.91 -8.11 13.30
N HIS A 139 4.31 -7.62 12.19
CA HIS A 139 4.29 -6.20 11.87
C HIS A 139 3.17 -5.86 10.88
N GLU A 140 2.47 -4.73 11.10
CA GLU A 140 1.32 -4.33 10.29
C GLU A 140 1.68 -3.94 8.84
N GLY A 141 2.93 -3.59 8.56
CA GLY A 141 3.43 -3.29 7.21
C GLY A 141 3.68 -4.52 6.34
N ILE A 142 3.59 -5.75 6.88
CA ILE A 142 3.85 -7.00 6.15
C ILE A 142 2.58 -7.82 6.05
N ILE A 143 2.21 -8.17 4.82
CA ILE A 143 1.12 -9.10 4.51
C ILE A 143 1.74 -10.44 4.17
N ASN A 144 1.46 -11.46 5.01
CA ASN A 144 2.06 -12.78 4.93
C ASN A 144 1.14 -13.74 4.17
N LEU A 145 1.34 -13.90 2.87
CA LEU A 145 0.62 -14.93 2.07
C LEU A 145 1.24 -16.31 2.29
N THR A 146 0.42 -17.34 2.56
CA THR A 146 0.92 -18.69 2.85
C THR A 146 0.30 -19.81 2.01
N THR A 147 -0.67 -19.51 1.15
CA THR A 147 -1.26 -20.51 0.21
C THR A 147 -0.32 -20.74 -0.95
N ASP A 148 -0.13 -21.99 -1.34
CA ASP A 148 0.81 -22.40 -2.41
C ASP A 148 0.10 -23.15 -3.56
N ASN A 149 0.87 -23.50 -4.62
CA ASN A 149 0.43 -24.25 -5.79
C ASN A 149 -0.84 -23.70 -6.45
N ILE A 150 -0.86 -22.39 -6.68
CA ILE A 150 -2.05 -21.69 -7.16
C ILE A 150 -2.11 -21.75 -8.69
N THR A 151 -3.09 -22.46 -9.22
CA THR A 151 -3.37 -22.47 -10.66
C THR A 151 -4.37 -21.38 -11.00
N SER A 152 -3.97 -20.48 -11.88
CA SER A 152 -4.77 -19.31 -12.30
C SER A 152 -4.95 -19.30 -13.82
N THR A 153 -6.07 -18.78 -14.28
CA THR A 153 -6.36 -18.53 -15.71
C THR A 153 -5.43 -17.51 -16.35
N LEU A 154 -4.68 -16.75 -15.54
CA LEU A 154 -3.76 -15.69 -15.97
C LEU A 154 -2.34 -16.18 -16.24
N GLY A 155 -2.02 -17.45 -15.90
CA GLY A 155 -0.71 -18.06 -16.09
C GLY A 155 -0.76 -19.34 -16.90
N THR A 156 0.39 -19.72 -17.43
CA THR A 156 0.57 -20.97 -18.19
C THR A 156 0.89 -22.17 -17.31
N THR A 157 1.42 -21.93 -16.11
CA THR A 157 1.75 -22.92 -15.09
C THR A 157 1.27 -22.43 -13.72
N ALA A 158 1.17 -23.32 -12.74
CA ALA A 158 0.86 -22.95 -11.37
C ALA A 158 1.85 -21.90 -10.84
N PHE A 159 1.35 -21.03 -9.99
CA PHE A 159 2.12 -20.02 -9.28
C PHE A 159 2.49 -20.50 -7.89
N THR A 160 3.72 -20.25 -7.49
CA THR A 160 4.15 -20.36 -6.10
C THR A 160 3.53 -19.26 -5.26
N THR A 161 3.57 -19.40 -3.94
CA THR A 161 3.15 -18.36 -2.99
C THR A 161 3.80 -17.01 -3.32
N ALA A 162 5.12 -16.98 -3.58
CA ALA A 162 5.87 -15.76 -3.89
C ALA A 162 5.37 -15.05 -5.15
N GLU A 163 5.07 -15.83 -6.18
CA GLU A 163 4.59 -15.31 -7.45
C GLU A 163 3.15 -14.77 -7.34
N TYR A 164 2.29 -15.47 -6.59
CA TYR A 164 0.90 -15.07 -6.42
C TYR A 164 0.73 -13.86 -5.47
N CYS A 165 1.76 -13.48 -4.70
CA CYS A 165 1.81 -12.21 -3.98
C CYS A 165 1.52 -11.01 -4.90
N CYS A 166 1.85 -11.10 -6.20
CA CYS A 166 1.52 -10.09 -7.21
C CYS A 166 0.01 -9.83 -7.31
N ARG A 167 -0.79 -10.91 -7.32
CA ARG A 167 -2.25 -10.83 -7.38
C ARG A 167 -2.83 -10.18 -6.13
N ILE A 168 -2.33 -10.59 -4.96
CA ILE A 168 -2.76 -10.04 -3.68
C ILE A 168 -2.41 -8.54 -3.58
N ALA A 169 -1.18 -8.15 -3.94
CA ALA A 169 -0.79 -6.73 -3.96
C ALA A 169 -1.70 -5.91 -4.89
N GLY A 170 -2.04 -6.44 -6.07
CA GLY A 170 -2.98 -5.82 -7.00
C GLY A 170 -4.37 -5.64 -6.41
N VAL A 171 -4.93 -6.68 -5.77
CA VAL A 171 -6.23 -6.61 -5.08
C VAL A 171 -6.22 -5.55 -4.00
N LEU A 172 -5.24 -5.59 -3.09
CA LEU A 172 -5.17 -4.66 -1.96
C LEU A 172 -5.01 -3.21 -2.43
N ALA A 173 -4.24 -2.99 -3.48
CA ALA A 173 -4.07 -1.67 -4.07
C ALA A 173 -5.34 -1.16 -4.79
N GLY A 174 -6.09 -2.05 -5.45
CA GLY A 174 -7.28 -1.68 -6.23
C GLY A 174 -8.57 -1.57 -5.42
N LEU A 175 -8.58 -2.06 -4.17
CA LEU A 175 -9.76 -2.01 -3.32
C LEU A 175 -10.12 -0.58 -2.90
N SER A 176 -11.42 -0.29 -2.90
CA SER A 176 -11.96 0.91 -2.26
C SER A 176 -11.72 0.86 -0.74
N LEU A 177 -11.39 2.00 -0.14
CA LEU A 177 -11.19 2.14 1.32
C LEU A 177 -12.43 1.75 2.15
N ALA A 178 -13.62 1.83 1.56
CA ALA A 178 -14.87 1.40 2.21
C ALA A 178 -14.98 -0.13 2.34
N ARG A 179 -14.19 -0.90 1.55
CA ARG A 179 -14.29 -2.37 1.47
C ARG A 179 -13.11 -3.05 2.17
N SER A 180 -13.37 -4.23 2.73
CA SER A 180 -12.34 -5.16 3.20
C SER A 180 -12.01 -6.18 2.10
N CYS A 181 -10.78 -6.68 2.08
CA CYS A 181 -10.40 -7.83 1.26
C CYS A 181 -10.87 -9.17 1.85
N THR A 182 -11.46 -9.18 3.05
CA THR A 182 -12.06 -10.39 3.65
C THR A 182 -13.15 -10.94 2.73
N TYR A 183 -13.07 -12.22 2.40
CA TYR A 183 -13.93 -12.91 1.45
C TYR A 183 -13.95 -12.31 0.03
N PHE A 184 -12.90 -11.58 -0.35
CA PHE A 184 -12.75 -11.12 -1.73
C PHE A 184 -12.56 -12.32 -2.65
N GLU A 185 -13.39 -12.40 -3.69
CA GLU A 185 -13.37 -13.48 -4.68
C GLU A 185 -12.15 -13.35 -5.60
N LEU A 186 -11.39 -14.43 -5.71
CA LEU A 186 -10.26 -14.59 -6.63
C LEU A 186 -10.72 -15.43 -7.82
N SER A 187 -11.46 -14.80 -8.74
CA SER A 187 -12.13 -15.45 -9.87
C SER A 187 -11.16 -16.05 -10.90
N ASP A 188 -9.90 -15.69 -10.82
CA ASP A 188 -8.83 -16.21 -11.67
C ASP A 188 -8.31 -17.58 -11.23
N ILE A 189 -8.55 -17.99 -9.96
CA ILE A 189 -8.05 -19.28 -9.43
C ILE A 189 -8.94 -20.44 -9.89
N THR A 190 -8.28 -21.49 -10.37
CA THR A 190 -8.94 -22.76 -10.74
C THR A 190 -8.57 -23.90 -9.79
N ALA A 191 -7.40 -23.84 -9.15
CA ALA A 191 -6.96 -24.77 -8.11
C ALA A 191 -5.94 -24.09 -7.19
N ALA A 192 -5.91 -24.47 -5.90
CA ALA A 192 -4.89 -24.04 -4.94
C ALA A 192 -4.82 -25.04 -3.78
N ASP A 193 -3.68 -25.10 -3.12
CA ASP A 193 -3.49 -25.87 -1.88
C ASP A 193 -4.06 -25.06 -0.70
N VAL A 194 -5.40 -25.16 -0.50
CA VAL A 194 -6.07 -24.46 0.59
C VAL A 194 -5.80 -25.14 1.93
N PRO A 195 -5.51 -24.39 3.01
CA PRO A 195 -5.26 -24.96 4.32
C PRO A 195 -6.54 -25.49 4.99
N GLU A 196 -6.44 -26.63 5.67
CA GLU A 196 -7.53 -27.17 6.53
C GLU A 196 -7.62 -26.41 7.87
N ASP A 197 -6.52 -25.80 8.31
CA ASP A 197 -6.32 -25.07 9.56
C ASP A 197 -6.40 -23.53 9.37
N ALA A 198 -7.25 -23.07 8.46
CA ALA A 198 -7.32 -21.67 8.04
C ALA A 198 -7.52 -20.69 9.22
N ASP A 199 -8.35 -21.04 10.23
CA ASP A 199 -8.61 -20.18 11.38
C ASP A 199 -7.36 -19.99 12.24
N GLU A 200 -6.61 -21.07 12.52
CA GLU A 200 -5.35 -21.00 13.27
C GLU A 200 -4.29 -20.18 12.54
N ARG A 201 -4.17 -20.35 11.22
CA ARG A 201 -3.24 -19.57 10.40
C ARG A 201 -3.60 -18.07 10.39
N ILE A 202 -4.87 -17.74 10.28
CA ILE A 202 -5.34 -16.35 10.35
C ILE A 202 -5.00 -15.73 11.70
N ASP A 203 -5.18 -16.45 12.79
CA ASP A 203 -4.83 -15.98 14.15
C ASP A 203 -3.31 -15.80 14.31
N ASN A 204 -2.51 -16.53 13.54
CA ASN A 204 -1.06 -16.38 13.44
C ASN A 204 -0.62 -15.29 12.44
N GLY A 205 -1.53 -14.43 11.96
CA GLY A 205 -1.22 -13.32 11.08
C GLY A 205 -0.95 -13.73 9.62
N GLU A 206 -1.50 -14.87 9.19
CA GLU A 206 -1.36 -15.36 7.83
C GLU A 206 -2.57 -14.96 6.97
N LEU A 207 -2.31 -14.42 5.79
CA LEU A 207 -3.32 -14.24 4.78
C LEU A 207 -3.41 -15.54 3.97
N VAL A 208 -4.55 -16.21 4.07
CA VAL A 208 -4.79 -17.50 3.41
C VAL A 208 -5.89 -17.38 2.37
N ILE A 209 -5.81 -18.22 1.34
CA ILE A 209 -6.89 -18.43 0.38
C ILE A 209 -7.72 -19.62 0.85
N VAL A 210 -9.03 -19.49 0.81
CA VAL A 210 -10.00 -20.52 1.19
C VAL A 210 -10.91 -20.84 0.01
N PHE A 211 -11.49 -22.04 0.01
CA PHE A 211 -12.47 -22.48 -0.97
C PHE A 211 -13.82 -22.72 -0.26
N ASP A 212 -14.89 -22.07 -0.71
CA ASP A 212 -16.21 -22.17 -0.07
C ASP A 212 -17.10 -23.27 -0.68
N GLY A 213 -16.54 -24.11 -1.55
CA GLY A 213 -17.25 -25.13 -2.31
C GLY A 213 -17.59 -24.73 -3.74
N GLU A 214 -17.52 -23.41 -4.05
CA GLU A 214 -17.76 -22.88 -5.40
C GLU A 214 -16.63 -21.97 -5.87
N LYS A 215 -16.06 -21.16 -4.97
CA LYS A 215 -15.13 -20.08 -5.30
C LYS A 215 -13.96 -20.01 -4.34
N TYR A 216 -12.82 -19.58 -4.89
CA TYR A 216 -11.65 -19.24 -4.10
C TYR A 216 -11.74 -17.79 -3.62
N LYS A 217 -11.46 -17.56 -2.33
CA LYS A 217 -11.57 -16.27 -1.67
C LYS A 217 -10.40 -16.02 -0.73
N ILE A 218 -10.08 -14.76 -0.47
CA ILE A 218 -9.22 -14.39 0.66
C ILE A 218 -9.98 -14.72 1.95
N GLY A 219 -9.43 -15.56 2.83
CA GLY A 219 -10.10 -15.97 4.06
C GLY A 219 -10.40 -14.77 4.96
N ARG A 220 -9.38 -14.03 5.35
CA ARG A 220 -9.51 -12.81 6.14
C ARG A 220 -8.42 -11.80 5.79
N GLY A 221 -8.78 -10.50 5.77
CA GLY A 221 -7.85 -9.41 5.48
C GLY A 221 -7.01 -9.03 6.70
N VAL A 222 -6.01 -9.86 7.02
CA VAL A 222 -5.07 -9.65 8.11
C VAL A 222 -3.66 -9.43 7.58
N ASN A 223 -2.86 -8.66 8.31
CA ASN A 223 -1.42 -8.54 8.14
C ASN A 223 -0.70 -9.47 9.15
N SER A 224 0.64 -9.42 9.19
CA SER A 224 1.42 -10.33 10.02
C SER A 224 1.54 -9.95 11.49
N LEU A 225 0.87 -8.88 11.95
CA LEU A 225 0.92 -8.42 13.34
C LEU A 225 0.14 -9.39 14.25
N THR A 226 0.82 -9.94 15.24
CA THR A 226 0.28 -10.91 16.21
C THR A 226 0.56 -10.51 17.66
N SER A 227 1.57 -9.66 17.90
CA SER A 227 1.88 -9.12 19.22
C SER A 227 1.16 -7.79 19.44
N PHE A 228 0.26 -7.74 20.42
CA PHE A 228 -0.56 -6.56 20.68
C PHE A 228 -0.14 -5.89 21.99
N THR A 229 -0.18 -4.56 22.02
CA THR A 229 0.05 -3.74 23.21
C THR A 229 -1.17 -2.85 23.47
N PRO A 230 -1.28 -2.21 24.66
CA PRO A 230 -2.38 -1.26 24.90
C PRO A 230 -2.43 -0.09 23.93
N GLU A 231 -1.28 0.31 23.36
CA GLU A 231 -1.15 1.41 22.40
C GLU A 231 -1.26 0.94 20.94
N HIS A 232 -1.04 -0.35 20.71
CA HIS A 232 -1.05 -0.99 19.39
C HIS A 232 -1.87 -2.28 19.45
N GLY A 233 -3.20 -2.13 19.42
CA GLY A 233 -4.16 -3.20 19.65
C GLY A 233 -4.38 -4.12 18.45
N GLN A 234 -5.24 -5.12 18.64
CA GLN A 234 -5.57 -6.12 17.62
C GLN A 234 -6.19 -5.52 16.34
N GLU A 235 -6.78 -4.33 16.41
CA GLU A 235 -7.33 -3.64 15.25
C GLU A 235 -6.29 -3.34 14.18
N PHE A 236 -5.03 -3.10 14.55
CA PHE A 236 -3.91 -2.87 13.63
C PHE A 236 -3.50 -4.12 12.85
N SER A 237 -3.93 -5.32 13.27
CA SER A 237 -3.75 -6.53 12.46
C SER A 237 -4.66 -6.58 11.22
N LYS A 238 -5.67 -5.70 11.13
CA LYS A 238 -6.63 -5.67 10.01
C LYS A 238 -6.13 -4.75 8.89
N ILE A 239 -5.93 -5.31 7.70
CA ILE A 239 -5.46 -4.56 6.52
C ILE A 239 -6.33 -3.33 6.25
N LYS A 240 -7.67 -3.45 6.32
CA LYS A 240 -8.58 -2.32 6.09
C LYS A 240 -8.34 -1.15 7.05
N ILE A 241 -8.07 -1.45 8.33
CA ILE A 241 -7.81 -0.41 9.34
C ILE A 241 -6.49 0.29 9.04
N MET A 242 -5.43 -0.49 8.74
CA MET A 242 -4.14 0.08 8.36
C MET A 242 -4.20 0.92 7.08
N GLU A 243 -5.03 0.56 6.10
CA GLU A 243 -5.27 1.40 4.94
C GLU A 243 -5.87 2.76 5.31
N GLY A 244 -6.80 2.78 6.25
CA GLY A 244 -7.39 4.03 6.75
C GLY A 244 -6.38 4.90 7.51
N VAL A 245 -5.59 4.29 8.40
CA VAL A 245 -4.52 4.97 9.16
C VAL A 245 -3.46 5.55 8.21
N ASP A 246 -2.98 4.75 7.27
CA ASP A 246 -1.98 5.16 6.29
C ASP A 246 -2.49 6.30 5.38
N LEU A 247 -3.76 6.23 4.94
CA LEU A 247 -4.36 7.31 4.17
C LEU A 247 -4.37 8.61 4.98
N TYR A 248 -4.86 8.54 6.21
CA TYR A 248 -4.97 9.70 7.09
C TYR A 248 -3.61 10.35 7.31
N GLN A 249 -2.59 9.55 7.57
CA GLN A 249 -1.22 10.00 7.77
C GLN A 249 -0.65 10.69 6.52
N ASP A 250 -0.78 10.06 5.34
CA ASP A 250 -0.25 10.59 4.08
C ASP A 250 -0.95 11.90 3.68
N ASP A 251 -2.28 11.95 3.77
CA ASP A 251 -3.06 13.11 3.35
C ASP A 251 -2.76 14.35 4.21
N ILE A 252 -2.66 14.18 5.53
CA ILE A 252 -2.31 15.27 6.45
C ILE A 252 -0.89 15.73 6.22
N ARG A 253 0.08 14.79 6.13
CA ARG A 253 1.49 15.11 5.90
C ARG A 253 1.68 15.84 4.58
N ASP A 254 1.19 15.28 3.48
CA ASP A 254 1.32 15.88 2.14
C ASP A 254 0.71 17.28 2.08
N THR A 255 -0.43 17.48 2.75
CA THR A 255 -1.07 18.80 2.81
C THR A 255 -0.23 19.78 3.64
N PHE A 256 0.27 19.34 4.80
CA PHE A 256 1.12 20.18 5.65
C PHE A 256 2.41 20.58 4.94
N GLU A 257 3.13 19.63 4.34
CA GLU A 257 4.36 19.88 3.59
C GLU A 257 4.11 20.82 2.39
N SER A 258 3.05 20.56 1.62
CA SER A 258 2.79 21.32 0.39
C SER A 258 2.22 22.70 0.63
N SER A 259 1.50 22.95 1.73
CA SER A 259 0.71 24.17 1.92
C SER A 259 1.14 25.02 3.12
N TYR A 260 1.85 24.45 4.09
CA TYR A 260 2.24 25.13 5.32
C TYR A 260 3.74 25.31 5.47
N VAL A 261 4.56 24.27 5.21
CA VAL A 261 6.01 24.32 5.41
C VAL A 261 6.64 25.39 4.51
N GLY A 262 7.28 26.39 5.14
CA GLY A 262 7.94 27.51 4.45
C GLY A 262 7.00 28.49 3.73
N LYS A 263 5.66 28.35 3.91
CA LYS A 263 4.65 29.19 3.21
C LYS A 263 3.80 30.04 4.15
N VAL A 264 3.70 29.64 5.41
CA VAL A 264 2.93 30.37 6.43
C VAL A 264 3.77 30.60 7.68
N ILE A 265 3.45 31.64 8.44
CA ILE A 265 4.10 31.91 9.72
C ILE A 265 3.62 30.86 10.73
N ASN A 266 4.53 30.37 11.57
CA ASN A 266 4.18 29.44 12.64
C ASN A 266 3.59 30.21 13.84
N ASP A 267 2.38 30.70 13.70
CA ASP A 267 1.59 31.37 14.73
C ASP A 267 0.35 30.55 15.12
N TYR A 268 -0.33 31.00 16.18
CA TYR A 268 -1.49 30.32 16.71
C TYR A 268 -2.66 30.27 15.70
N ASP A 269 -2.87 31.33 14.94
CA ASP A 269 -3.98 31.45 13.99
C ASP A 269 -3.80 30.46 12.83
N ASN A 270 -2.58 30.32 12.30
CA ASN A 270 -2.27 29.35 11.25
C ASN A 270 -2.36 27.90 11.76
N LYS A 271 -1.99 27.63 13.02
CA LYS A 271 -2.21 26.32 13.65
C LYS A 271 -3.71 26.01 13.78
N GLN A 272 -4.52 26.96 14.23
CA GLN A 272 -5.98 26.80 14.31
C GLN A 272 -6.62 26.60 12.92
N ALA A 273 -6.13 27.30 11.90
CA ALA A 273 -6.59 27.10 10.53
C ALA A 273 -6.30 25.66 10.02
N PHE A 274 -5.13 25.09 10.39
CA PHE A 274 -4.80 23.71 10.06
C PHE A 274 -5.68 22.70 10.81
N VAL A 275 -5.91 22.91 12.11
CA VAL A 275 -6.86 22.09 12.89
C VAL A 275 -8.26 22.14 12.28
N ALA A 276 -8.73 23.30 11.84
CA ALA A 276 -10.03 23.42 11.17
C ALA A 276 -10.06 22.63 9.84
N ALA A 277 -8.95 22.60 9.08
CA ALA A 277 -8.82 21.80 7.88
C ALA A 277 -8.90 20.28 8.18
N ILE A 278 -8.23 19.82 9.25
CA ILE A 278 -8.29 18.44 9.72
C ILE A 278 -9.72 18.07 10.14
N LEU A 279 -10.40 18.91 10.90
CA LEU A 279 -11.79 18.66 11.30
C LEU A 279 -12.77 18.62 10.12
N ALA A 280 -12.53 19.42 9.08
CA ALA A 280 -13.30 19.34 7.84
C ALA A 280 -13.02 18.00 7.11
N TYR A 281 -11.77 17.56 7.08
CA TYR A 281 -11.36 16.30 6.49
C TYR A 281 -11.94 15.08 7.24
N HIS A 282 -12.02 15.12 8.58
CA HIS A 282 -12.71 14.07 9.35
C HIS A 282 -14.13 13.84 8.83
N ARG A 283 -14.89 14.92 8.57
CA ARG A 283 -16.28 14.83 8.06
C ARG A 283 -16.36 14.19 6.67
N GLU A 284 -15.33 14.38 5.84
CA GLU A 284 -15.24 13.74 4.53
C GLU A 284 -14.92 12.23 4.63
N LEU A 285 -14.23 11.82 5.70
CA LEU A 285 -13.88 10.41 5.95
C LEU A 285 -14.97 9.64 6.71
N GLU A 286 -15.93 10.33 7.31
CA GLU A 286 -17.00 9.70 8.08
C GLU A 286 -17.86 8.77 7.21
N GLY A 287 -17.95 7.53 7.65
CA GLY A 287 -18.72 6.47 7.00
C GLY A 287 -17.92 5.57 6.07
N ASP A 288 -16.78 6.02 5.54
CA ASP A 288 -15.88 5.19 4.73
C ASP A 288 -14.69 4.70 5.56
N VAL A 289 -14.07 5.59 6.34
CA VAL A 289 -12.85 5.35 7.12
C VAL A 289 -13.09 5.59 8.61
N LEU A 290 -13.70 6.73 8.96
CA LEU A 290 -13.99 7.11 10.34
C LEU A 290 -15.43 6.76 10.73
N ASP A 291 -15.62 6.40 12.01
CA ASP A 291 -16.94 6.17 12.57
C ASP A 291 -17.69 7.50 12.72
N LYS A 292 -18.89 7.60 12.12
CA LYS A 292 -19.77 8.78 12.24
C LYS A 292 -20.31 8.99 13.65
N THR A 293 -20.38 7.94 14.46
CA THR A 293 -20.95 7.99 15.82
C THR A 293 -19.92 8.40 16.85
N PHE A 294 -18.64 8.40 16.47
CA PHE A 294 -17.54 8.81 17.33
C PHE A 294 -17.25 10.30 17.17
N ASN A 295 -16.83 10.96 18.26
CA ASN A 295 -16.43 12.35 18.22
C ASN A 295 -14.99 12.48 17.72
N ASN A 296 -14.82 12.56 16.40
CA ASN A 296 -13.51 12.68 15.75
C ASN A 296 -12.98 14.11 15.98
N THR A 297 -11.96 14.27 16.80
CA THR A 297 -11.41 15.56 17.21
C THR A 297 -9.98 15.75 16.72
N ALA A 298 -9.59 17.02 16.56
CA ALA A 298 -8.22 17.47 16.38
C ALA A 298 -7.99 18.73 17.23
N ALA A 299 -6.81 18.84 17.84
CA ALA A 299 -6.46 19.97 18.68
C ALA A 299 -4.97 20.29 18.57
N ILE A 300 -4.58 21.50 18.96
CA ILE A 300 -3.16 21.85 19.13
C ILE A 300 -2.73 21.30 20.47
N ASP A 301 -1.61 20.58 20.47
CA ASP A 301 -0.88 20.24 21.70
C ASP A 301 -0.24 21.52 22.25
N VAL A 302 -0.51 21.83 23.52
CA VAL A 302 -0.09 23.07 24.19
C VAL A 302 0.98 22.83 25.26
N GLU A 303 1.71 21.69 25.20
CA GLU A 303 2.87 21.48 26.08
C GLU A 303 4.00 22.46 25.83
#